data_0dd6d8b0be7bcc7651decfe4c3d13668
#
_entry.id   0dd6d8b0be7bcc7651decfe4c3d13668
#
_cell.length_a   1.000
_cell.length_b   1.000
_cell.length_c   1.000
_cell.angle_alpha   90.00
_cell.angle_beta   90.00
_cell.angle_gamma   90.00
#
_symmetry.space_group_name_H-M   'P 1'
#
loop_
_entity.id
_entity.type
_entity.pdbx_description
1 polymer ?
#
loop_
_entity_poly.entity_id
_entity_poly.type
_entity_poly.pdbx_seq_one_letter_code
_entity_poly.pdbx_strand_id
1 'polypeptide(L)' 'MEKLLSVADMMARYQCSRQTAIRYMQKMEHMEKPYMVRQSVVEAWDRSRTVRPAEEIRAEMMRAKLMRRMA' A
#
# COMPACT_ATOMS: atom_id res chain seq x y z
N MET A 1 11.47 -7.84 19.47
CA MET A 1 10.09 -7.34 19.58
C MET A 1 9.63 -6.78 18.24
N GLU A 2 8.41 -7.07 17.88
CA GLU A 2 7.85 -6.58 16.64
C GLU A 2 7.58 -5.08 16.71
N LYS A 3 7.94 -4.34 15.67
CA LYS A 3 7.72 -2.91 15.61
C LYS A 3 6.24 -2.62 15.32
N LEU A 4 5.68 -1.66 16.07
CA LEU A 4 4.34 -1.14 15.82
C LEU A 4 4.44 0.13 15.00
N LEU A 5 3.60 0.24 13.97
CA LEU A 5 3.55 1.39 13.07
C LEU A 5 2.33 2.25 13.39
N SER A 6 2.54 3.52 13.60
CA SER A 6 1.48 4.51 13.83
C SER A 6 0.90 5.00 12.52
N VAL A 7 -0.17 5.81 12.60
CA VAL A 7 -0.73 6.47 11.40
C VAL A 7 0.35 7.30 10.70
N ALA A 8 1.16 8.03 11.46
CA ALA A 8 2.25 8.84 10.89
C ALA A 8 3.27 7.96 10.15
N ASP A 9 3.61 6.80 10.69
CA ASP A 9 4.51 5.85 10.06
C ASP A 9 3.94 5.33 8.73
N MET A 10 2.63 5.05 8.71
CA MET A 10 1.95 4.61 7.49
C MET A 10 1.90 5.70 6.43
N MET A 11 1.68 6.94 6.83
CA MET A 11 1.72 8.09 5.93
C MET A 11 3.09 8.22 5.25
N ALA A 12 4.16 8.08 6.04
CA ALA A 12 5.52 8.15 5.53
C ALA A 12 5.83 6.97 4.60
N ARG A 13 5.41 5.76 5.00
CA ARG A 13 5.67 4.54 4.24
C ARG A 13 5.03 4.56 2.84
N TYR A 14 3.78 5.03 2.75
CA TYR A 14 3.03 5.04 1.50
C TYR A 14 2.97 6.43 0.85
N GLN A 15 3.58 7.42 1.46
CA GLN A 15 3.56 8.81 0.97
C GLN A 15 2.14 9.28 0.66
N CYS A 16 1.25 9.10 1.63
CA CYS A 16 -0.17 9.38 1.47
C CYS A 16 -0.69 10.27 2.59
N SER A 17 -1.93 10.74 2.45
CA SER A 17 -2.60 11.54 3.46
C SER A 17 -2.98 10.69 4.68
N ARG A 18 -3.29 11.37 5.79
CA ARG A 18 -3.73 10.71 7.02
C ARG A 18 -4.98 9.85 6.79
N GLN A 19 -5.95 10.37 6.04
CA GLN A 19 -7.18 9.63 5.74
C GLN A 19 -6.91 8.36 4.95
N THR A 20 -6.02 8.43 3.98
CA THR A 20 -5.64 7.27 3.17
C THR A 20 -4.90 6.23 4.03
N ALA A 21 -3.99 6.69 4.90
CA ALA A 21 -3.27 5.80 5.81
C ALA A 21 -4.25 5.06 6.74
N ILE A 22 -5.23 5.78 7.30
CA ILE A 22 -6.25 5.18 8.16
C ILE A 22 -7.08 4.14 7.40
N ARG A 23 -7.45 4.43 6.15
CA ARG A 23 -8.18 3.47 5.30
C ARG A 23 -7.39 2.18 5.11
N TYR A 24 -6.09 2.28 4.87
CA TYR A 24 -5.24 1.11 4.73
C TYR A 24 -5.18 0.32 6.03
N MET A 25 -5.01 1.01 7.16
CA MET A 25 -4.98 0.36 8.47
C MET A 25 -6.29 -0.35 8.81
N GLN A 26 -7.42 0.18 8.39
CA GLN A 26 -8.72 -0.46 8.59
C GLN A 26 -8.86 -1.77 7.83
N LYS A 27 -8.14 -1.93 6.73
CA LYS A 27 -8.12 -3.18 5.95
C LYS A 27 -7.20 -4.24 6.53
N MET A 28 -6.37 -3.85 7.50
CA MET A 28 -5.43 -4.73 8.19
C MET A 28 -5.90 -4.96 9.62
N GLU A 29 -5.35 -6.00 10.25
CA GLU A 29 -5.51 -6.17 11.69
C GLU A 29 -4.79 -5.01 12.40
N HIS A 30 -5.53 -4.24 13.20
CA HIS A 30 -5.00 -3.04 13.85
C HIS A 30 -5.47 -2.90 15.30
N MET A 31 -4.75 -2.07 16.06
CA MET A 31 -5.12 -1.67 17.40
C MET A 31 -5.79 -0.30 17.34
N GLU A 32 -6.77 -0.04 18.21
CA GLU A 32 -7.50 1.24 18.15
C GLU A 32 -7.06 2.29 19.15
N LYS A 33 -6.44 1.91 20.26
CA LYS A 33 -6.03 2.88 21.29
C LYS A 33 -4.65 2.51 21.83
N PRO A 34 -3.57 3.06 21.28
CA PRO A 34 -3.46 3.94 20.13
C PRO A 34 -3.72 3.21 18.80
N TYR A 35 -4.00 3.96 17.75
CA TYR A 35 -4.26 3.41 16.42
C TYR A 35 -2.93 2.99 15.78
N MET A 36 -2.65 1.69 15.79
CA MET A 36 -1.37 1.15 15.33
C MET A 36 -1.55 -0.22 14.69
N VAL A 37 -0.61 -0.59 13.83
CA VAL A 37 -0.55 -1.92 13.20
C VAL A 37 0.82 -2.53 13.42
N ARG A 38 0.89 -3.86 13.40
CA ARG A 38 2.16 -4.57 13.49
C ARG A 38 2.87 -4.56 12.15
N GLN A 39 4.17 -4.40 12.17
CA GLN A 39 4.98 -4.38 10.94
C GLN A 39 4.79 -5.64 10.10
N SER A 40 4.71 -6.81 10.71
CA SER A 40 4.49 -8.07 9.99
C SER A 40 3.15 -8.07 9.24
N VAL A 41 2.12 -7.48 9.83
CA VAL A 41 0.79 -7.36 9.20
C VAL A 41 0.88 -6.46 7.96
N VAL A 42 1.58 -5.33 8.07
CA VAL A 42 1.79 -4.40 6.96
C VAL A 42 2.57 -5.07 5.83
N GLU A 43 3.64 -5.79 6.16
CA GLU A 43 4.45 -6.50 5.16
C GLU A 43 3.65 -7.58 4.44
N ALA A 44 2.83 -8.33 5.16
CA ALA A 44 1.96 -9.34 4.57
C ALA A 44 0.91 -8.70 3.66
N TRP A 45 0.35 -7.57 4.07
CA TRP A 45 -0.62 -6.82 3.26
C TRP A 45 0.02 -6.28 1.98
N ASP A 46 1.24 -5.75 2.07
CA ASP A 46 1.99 -5.28 0.90
C ASP A 46 2.22 -6.42 -0.10
N ARG A 47 2.62 -7.58 0.41
CA ARG A 47 2.85 -8.76 -0.43
C ARG A 47 1.57 -9.23 -1.12
N SER A 48 0.44 -9.16 -0.44
CA SER A 48 -0.85 -9.56 -1.02
C SER A 48 -1.35 -8.58 -2.06
N ARG A 49 -1.00 -7.30 -1.93
CA ARG A 49 -1.38 -6.26 -2.90
C ARG A 49 -0.49 -6.23 -4.12
N THR A 50 0.81 -6.43 -3.91
CA THR A 50 1.80 -6.36 -4.99
C THR A 50 1.88 -7.73 -5.67
N VAL A 51 0.90 -8.01 -6.51
CA VAL A 51 0.82 -9.31 -7.19
C VAL A 51 1.75 -9.38 -8.39
N ARG A 52 2.16 -8.23 -8.92
CA ARG A 52 3.00 -8.19 -10.13
C ARG A 52 4.19 -7.25 -9.94
N PRO A 53 5.35 -7.58 -10.56
CA PRO A 53 6.51 -6.68 -10.55
C PRO A 53 6.18 -5.34 -11.20
N ALA A 54 6.87 -4.29 -10.75
CA ALA A 54 6.68 -2.94 -11.30
C ALA A 54 6.90 -2.89 -12.81
N GLU A 55 7.79 -3.73 -13.32
CA GLU A 55 8.08 -3.83 -14.75
C GLU A 55 6.88 -4.28 -15.58
N GLU A 56 6.12 -5.24 -15.08
CA GLU A 56 4.90 -5.70 -15.74
C GLU A 56 3.83 -4.64 -15.76
N ILE A 57 3.69 -3.91 -14.67
CA ILE A 57 2.73 -2.81 -14.57
C ILE A 57 3.09 -1.71 -15.58
N ARG A 58 4.37 -1.36 -15.68
CA ARG A 58 4.86 -0.38 -16.65
C ARG A 58 4.60 -0.83 -18.09
N ALA A 59 4.85 -2.10 -18.38
CA ALA A 59 4.61 -2.66 -19.71
C ALA A 59 3.13 -2.59 -20.09
N GLU A 60 2.23 -2.87 -19.16
CA GLU A 60 0.79 -2.74 -19.39
C GLU A 60 0.39 -1.29 -19.63
N MET A 61 0.93 -0.36 -18.87
CA MET A 61 0.65 1.06 -19.05
C MET A 61 1.13 1.57 -20.40
N MET A 62 2.30 1.12 -20.84
CA MET A 62 2.83 1.47 -22.16
C MET A 62 1.97 0.89 -23.29
N ARG A 63 1.53 -0.36 -23.16
CA ARG A 63 0.64 -0.98 -24.13
C ARG A 63 -0.69 -0.25 -24.25
N ALA A 64 -1.25 0.16 -23.10
CA ALA A 64 -2.49 0.92 -23.08
C ALA A 64 -2.34 2.27 -23.80
N LYS A 65 -1.20 2.95 -23.61
CA LYS A 65 -0.90 4.19 -24.33
C LYS A 65 -0.77 3.98 -25.83
N LEU A 66 -0.10 2.91 -26.25
CA LEU A 66 0.05 2.57 -27.67
C LEU A 66 -1.28 2.25 -28.31
N MET A 67 -2.13 1.50 -27.65
CA MET A 67 -3.48 1.19 -28.13
C MET A 67 -4.33 2.45 -28.31
N ARG A 68 -4.22 3.40 -27.40
CA ARG A 68 -4.94 4.68 -27.51
C ARG A 68 -4.48 5.51 -28.71
N ARG A 69 -3.21 5.42 -29.08
CA ARG A 69 -2.67 6.13 -30.24
C ARG A 69 -3.09 5.50 -31.57
N MET A 70 -3.36 4.21 -31.55
CA MET A 70 -3.76 3.49 -32.75
C MET A 70 -5.26 3.51 -33.01
N ALA A 71 -6.05 3.93 -32.06
CA ALA A 71 -7.50 3.99 -32.20
C ALA A 71 -7.96 5.30 -32.93
#